data_b4691e64fe337e7228372c0609b941dd
#
_entry.id   b4691e64fe337e7228372c0609b941dd
#
_cell.length_a   1.000
_cell.length_b   1.000
_cell.length_c   1.000
_cell.angle_alpha   90.00
_cell.angle_beta   90.00
_cell.angle_gamma   90.00
#
_symmetry.space_group_name_H-M   'P 1'
#
loop_
_entity.id
_entity.type
_entity.pdbx_description
1 polymer ?
#
loop_
_entity_poly.entity_id
_entity_poly.type
_entity_poly.pdbx_seq_one_letter_code
_entity_poly.pdbx_strand_id
1 'polypeptide(L)'
;YDNYTVLLKKGHSMPLMQDSEAEYNDHKWLWDNAKGDVLIGGLGIGMTHHILIENPNITSITIIEKYQDVIDLVWDNCVKDERFNLIHADINTWEIPADSHWDIGWFDTWISDGDWGEYKTNMKEKYGPYITEINGWCW
;
A
#
# COMPACT_ATOMS: atom_id res chain seq x y z
N TYR A 1 17.01 11.94 -7.42
CA TYR A 1 16.30 11.83 -8.71
C TYR A 1 16.10 13.20 -9.34
N ASP A 2 16.46 13.35 -10.62
CA ASP A 2 16.18 14.55 -11.39
C ASP A 2 14.77 14.49 -11.99
N ASN A 3 14.27 13.28 -12.24
CA ASN A 3 12.93 13.04 -12.78
C ASN A 3 12.20 12.04 -11.91
N TYR A 4 10.90 12.25 -11.75
CA TYR A 4 10.05 11.34 -10.97
C TYR A 4 8.63 11.32 -11.51
N THR A 5 7.93 10.21 -11.26
CA THR A 5 6.53 10.03 -11.63
C THR A 5 5.64 10.51 -10.48
N VAL A 6 4.57 11.23 -10.83
CA VAL A 6 3.64 11.80 -9.85
C VAL A 6 2.23 11.31 -10.16
N LEU A 7 1.52 10.87 -9.12
CA LEU A 7 0.10 10.53 -9.21
C LEU A 7 -0.72 11.67 -8.58
N LEU A 8 -1.62 12.26 -9.37
CA LEU A 8 -2.47 13.37 -8.93
C LEU A 8 -3.94 12.94 -8.91
N LYS A 9 -4.66 13.39 -7.88
CA LYS A 9 -6.11 13.27 -7.83
C LYS A 9 -6.73 14.51 -8.47
N LYS A 10 -7.72 14.33 -9.35
CA LYS A 10 -8.38 15.42 -10.05
C LYS A 10 -8.90 16.47 -9.06
N GLY A 11 -8.59 17.73 -9.30
CA GLY A 11 -9.01 18.85 -8.45
C GLY A 11 -8.12 19.14 -7.26
N HIS A 12 -7.05 18.38 -7.05
CA HIS A 12 -6.09 18.61 -5.97
C HIS A 12 -4.76 19.11 -6.51
N SER A 13 -4.15 20.07 -5.80
CA SER A 13 -2.88 20.66 -6.18
C SER A 13 -1.66 19.86 -5.72
N MET A 14 -1.83 18.99 -4.70
CA MET A 14 -0.75 18.16 -4.17
C MET A 14 -0.80 16.78 -4.81
N PRO A 15 0.34 16.17 -5.13
CA PRO A 15 0.35 14.80 -5.64
C PRO A 15 -0.11 13.81 -4.57
N LEU A 16 -0.85 12.77 -5.00
CA LEU A 16 -1.18 11.65 -4.12
C LEU A 16 0.06 10.83 -3.81
N MET A 17 0.94 10.66 -4.79
CA MET A 17 2.15 9.85 -4.68
C MET A 17 3.14 10.22 -5.77
N GLN A 18 4.43 10.01 -5.51
CA GLN A 18 5.51 10.23 -6.46
C GLN A 18 6.63 9.22 -6.20
N ASP A 19 7.40 8.86 -7.23
CA ASP A 19 8.49 7.89 -7.13
C ASP A 19 9.85 8.55 -6.87
N SER A 20 9.85 9.60 -6.05
CA SER A 20 11.06 10.31 -5.66
C SER A 20 11.82 9.57 -4.55
N GLU A 21 13.06 9.99 -4.31
CA GLU A 21 13.88 9.46 -3.21
C GLU A 21 13.18 9.63 -1.86
N ALA A 22 12.47 10.75 -1.66
CA ALA A 22 11.72 11.00 -0.43
C ALA A 22 10.61 9.96 -0.23
N GLU A 23 9.85 9.63 -1.30
CA GLU A 23 8.82 8.59 -1.26
C GLU A 23 9.44 7.21 -0.96
N TYR A 24 10.58 6.92 -1.58
CA TYR A 24 11.31 5.67 -1.30
C TYR A 24 11.67 5.57 0.18
N ASN A 25 12.21 6.65 0.76
CA ASN A 25 12.59 6.68 2.17
C ASN A 25 11.37 6.56 3.10
N ASP A 26 10.22 7.11 2.70
CA ASP A 26 8.97 6.98 3.46
C ASP A 26 8.47 5.53 3.54
N HIS A 27 8.89 4.68 2.61
CA HIS A 27 8.53 3.27 2.58
C HIS A 27 9.60 2.34 3.16
N LYS A 28 10.66 2.91 3.74
CA LYS A 28 11.82 2.13 4.20
C LYS A 28 11.44 1.04 5.21
N TRP A 29 10.52 1.33 6.12
CA TRP A 29 10.06 0.33 7.07
C TRP A 29 9.54 -0.93 6.36
N LEU A 30 8.79 -0.75 5.28
CA LEU A 30 8.26 -1.87 4.50
C LEU A 30 9.38 -2.69 3.87
N TRP A 31 10.37 -2.00 3.27
CA TRP A 31 11.50 -2.69 2.66
C TRP A 31 12.27 -3.54 3.66
N ASP A 32 12.48 -2.99 4.85
CA ASP A 32 13.29 -3.63 5.88
C ASP A 32 12.58 -4.78 6.58
N ASN A 33 11.25 -4.79 6.59
CA ASN A 33 10.46 -5.74 7.39
C ASN A 33 9.61 -6.72 6.59
N ALA A 34 9.44 -6.52 5.30
CA ALA A 34 8.55 -7.35 4.48
C ALA A 34 8.99 -8.82 4.45
N LYS A 35 8.07 -9.71 4.80
CA LYS A 35 8.30 -11.17 4.80
C LYS A 35 6.95 -11.89 4.86
N GLY A 36 6.93 -13.15 4.41
CA GLY A 36 5.73 -13.99 4.50
C GLY A 36 4.58 -13.43 3.68
N ASP A 37 3.40 -13.41 4.28
CA ASP A 37 2.20 -12.85 3.66
C ASP A 37 2.10 -11.37 3.98
N VAL A 38 2.00 -10.54 2.95
CA VAL A 38 1.99 -9.08 3.06
C VAL A 38 0.65 -8.53 2.60
N LEU A 39 0.06 -7.62 3.39
CA LEU A 39 -1.14 -6.87 3.03
C LEU A 39 -0.76 -5.41 2.81
N ILE A 40 -1.15 -4.85 1.67
CA ILE A 40 -0.89 -3.45 1.33
C ILE A 40 -2.21 -2.73 1.06
N GLY A 41 -2.47 -1.67 1.80
CA GLY A 41 -3.60 -0.78 1.56
C GLY A 41 -3.15 0.37 0.66
N GLY A 42 -3.54 0.32 -0.61
CA GLY A 42 -3.20 1.34 -1.60
C GLY A 42 -2.20 0.86 -2.65
N LEU A 43 -2.58 0.93 -3.92
CA LEU A 43 -1.71 0.54 -5.04
C LEU A 43 -0.70 1.64 -5.37
N GLY A 44 -1.12 2.91 -5.28
CA GLY A 44 -0.28 4.04 -5.64
C GLY A 44 0.21 3.97 -7.08
N ILE A 45 1.48 4.24 -7.29
CA ILE A 45 2.14 4.18 -8.60
C ILE A 45 2.93 2.88 -8.80
N GLY A 46 2.78 1.90 -7.90
CA GLY A 46 3.47 0.62 -8.02
C GLY A 46 4.92 0.65 -7.55
N MET A 47 5.35 1.70 -6.86
CA MET A 47 6.73 1.81 -6.38
C MET A 47 7.10 0.66 -5.44
N THR A 48 6.19 0.27 -4.55
CA THR A 48 6.41 -0.83 -3.63
C THR A 48 6.71 -2.14 -4.36
N HIS A 49 6.12 -2.35 -5.53
CA HIS A 49 6.29 -3.56 -6.30
C HIS A 49 7.74 -3.79 -6.75
N HIS A 50 8.44 -2.72 -7.15
CA HIS A 50 9.83 -2.82 -7.59
C HIS A 50 10.75 -3.43 -6.54
N ILE A 51 10.48 -3.14 -5.28
CA ILE A 51 11.33 -3.61 -4.19
C ILE A 51 10.85 -4.94 -3.66
N LEU A 52 9.54 -5.09 -3.51
CA LEU A 52 8.98 -6.33 -2.98
C LEU A 52 9.17 -7.53 -3.91
N ILE A 53 9.16 -7.30 -5.23
CA ILE A 53 9.33 -8.40 -6.19
C ILE A 53 10.69 -9.10 -6.06
N GLU A 54 11.70 -8.39 -5.60
CA GLU A 54 13.05 -8.91 -5.43
C GLU A 54 13.26 -9.62 -4.09
N ASN A 55 12.27 -9.60 -3.21
CA ASN A 55 12.39 -10.18 -1.88
C ASN A 55 11.94 -11.64 -1.88
N PRO A 56 12.88 -12.60 -1.75
CA PRO A 56 12.54 -14.03 -1.79
C PRO A 56 11.84 -14.52 -0.52
N ASN A 57 11.82 -13.72 0.54
CA ASN A 57 11.20 -14.09 1.81
C ASN A 57 9.69 -13.83 1.83
N ILE A 58 9.15 -13.17 0.80
CA ILE A 58 7.72 -12.89 0.68
C ILE A 58 7.03 -14.07 0.00
N THR A 59 5.93 -14.53 0.61
CA THR A 59 5.13 -15.64 0.10
C THR A 59 3.96 -15.14 -0.75
N SER A 60 3.26 -14.08 -0.27
CA SER A 60 2.15 -13.49 -1.00
C SER A 60 2.07 -11.99 -0.71
N ILE A 61 1.49 -11.24 -1.66
CA ILE A 61 1.26 -9.80 -1.53
C ILE A 61 -0.17 -9.53 -1.97
N THR A 62 -1.00 -9.08 -1.03
CA THR A 62 -2.39 -8.70 -1.30
C THR A 62 -2.50 -7.19 -1.25
N ILE A 63 -2.99 -6.57 -2.33
CA ILE A 63 -3.12 -5.13 -2.45
C ILE A 63 -4.59 -4.78 -2.56
N ILE A 64 -5.03 -3.84 -1.72
CA ILE A 64 -6.42 -3.36 -1.72
C ILE A 64 -6.40 -1.92 -2.23
N GLU A 65 -7.08 -1.67 -3.36
CA GLU A 65 -7.17 -0.35 -3.97
C GLU A 65 -8.63 0.02 -4.20
N LYS A 66 -8.99 1.22 -3.75
CA LYS A 66 -10.35 1.74 -3.83
C LYS A 66 -10.70 2.29 -5.21
N TYR A 67 -9.76 2.95 -5.87
CA TYR A 67 -10.02 3.73 -7.07
C TYR A 67 -9.75 2.93 -8.35
N GLN A 68 -10.79 2.72 -9.15
CA GLN A 68 -10.67 2.04 -10.44
C GLN A 68 -9.71 2.76 -11.37
N ASP A 69 -9.70 4.11 -11.34
CA ASP A 69 -8.80 4.91 -12.17
C ASP A 69 -7.33 4.61 -11.87
N VAL A 70 -6.99 4.41 -10.60
CA VAL A 70 -5.62 4.05 -10.20
C VAL A 70 -5.28 2.66 -10.69
N ILE A 71 -6.22 1.72 -10.57
CA ILE A 71 -6.03 0.34 -11.05
C ILE A 71 -5.79 0.35 -12.56
N ASP A 72 -6.62 1.07 -13.31
CA ASP A 72 -6.51 1.14 -14.77
C ASP A 72 -5.19 1.75 -15.22
N LEU A 73 -4.70 2.74 -14.47
CA LEU A 73 -3.46 3.44 -14.80
C LEU A 73 -2.21 2.65 -14.42
N VAL A 74 -2.23 1.95 -13.32
CA VAL A 74 -1.02 1.43 -12.67
C VAL A 74 -0.89 -0.09 -12.74
N TRP A 75 -1.97 -0.84 -12.49
CA TRP A 75 -1.88 -2.28 -12.28
C TRP A 75 -1.21 -3.04 -13.43
N ASP A 76 -1.59 -2.76 -14.66
CA ASP A 76 -1.03 -3.45 -15.82
C ASP A 76 0.41 -3.02 -16.14
N ASN A 77 0.83 -1.87 -15.60
CA ASN A 77 2.13 -1.28 -15.90
C ASN A 77 3.17 -1.44 -14.80
N CYS A 78 2.78 -1.90 -13.62
CA CYS A 78 3.73 -2.12 -12.53
C CYS A 78 4.32 -3.53 -12.60
N VAL A 79 5.52 -3.69 -12.05
CA VAL A 79 6.15 -5.01 -11.98
C VAL A 79 5.41 -5.88 -10.98
N LYS A 80 5.19 -7.16 -11.33
CA LYS A 80 4.53 -8.12 -10.47
C LYS A 80 4.80 -9.54 -10.94
N ASP A 81 4.60 -10.50 -10.04
CA ASP A 81 4.68 -11.92 -10.34
C ASP A 81 3.46 -12.62 -9.72
N GLU A 82 3.47 -13.95 -9.69
CA GLU A 82 2.33 -14.74 -9.21
C GLU A 82 1.97 -14.53 -7.74
N ARG A 83 2.84 -13.89 -6.96
CA ARG A 83 2.57 -13.58 -5.54
C ARG A 83 1.64 -12.40 -5.37
N PHE A 84 1.54 -11.51 -6.38
CA PHE A 84 0.77 -10.28 -6.31
C PHE A 84 -0.73 -10.52 -6.61
N ASN A 85 -1.60 -10.08 -5.70
CA ASN A 85 -3.06 -10.18 -5.83
C ASN A 85 -3.69 -8.82 -5.57
N LEU A 86 -4.58 -8.40 -6.47
CA LEU A 86 -5.28 -7.12 -6.35
C LEU A 86 -6.73 -7.35 -5.96
N ILE A 87 -7.20 -6.57 -4.97
CA ILE A 87 -8.60 -6.52 -4.57
C ILE A 87 -9.09 -5.09 -4.76
N HIS A 88 -10.13 -4.90 -5.58
CA HIS A 88 -10.75 -3.59 -5.77
C HIS A 88 -11.79 -3.40 -4.66
N ALA A 89 -11.38 -2.69 -3.60
CA ALA A 89 -12.23 -2.44 -2.43
C ALA A 89 -11.73 -1.22 -1.66
N ASP A 90 -12.58 -0.70 -0.77
CA ASP A 90 -12.20 0.33 0.17
C ASP A 90 -11.60 -0.31 1.42
N ILE A 91 -10.36 0.02 1.74
CA ILE A 91 -9.65 -0.54 2.90
C ILE A 91 -10.41 -0.31 4.21
N ASN A 92 -11.19 0.78 4.28
CA ASN A 92 -11.97 1.11 5.49
C ASN A 92 -13.18 0.22 5.69
N THR A 93 -13.76 -0.31 4.60
CA THR A 93 -15.02 -1.07 4.64
C THR A 93 -14.90 -2.51 4.17
N TRP A 94 -13.74 -2.90 3.65
CA TRP A 94 -13.53 -4.25 3.17
C TRP A 94 -13.79 -5.28 4.28
N GLU A 95 -14.56 -6.31 3.95
CA GLU A 95 -14.81 -7.40 4.90
C GLU A 95 -13.67 -8.39 4.87
N ILE A 96 -12.91 -8.45 5.97
CA ILE A 96 -11.76 -9.33 6.08
C ILE A 96 -12.25 -10.77 6.22
N PRO A 97 -11.83 -11.70 5.33
CA PRO A 97 -12.20 -13.12 5.48
C PRO A 97 -11.78 -13.67 6.84
N ALA A 98 -12.63 -14.51 7.45
CA ALA A 98 -12.51 -14.94 8.86
C ALA A 98 -11.17 -15.57 9.15
N ASP A 99 -10.54 -16.35 8.47
CA ASP A 99 -9.27 -17.02 8.81
C ASP A 99 -8.04 -16.33 8.21
N SER A 100 -8.17 -15.05 7.87
CA SER A 100 -7.06 -14.29 7.30
C SER A 100 -5.95 -14.05 8.31
N HIS A 101 -4.71 -14.09 7.81
CA HIS A 101 -3.54 -13.68 8.58
C HIS A 101 -2.46 -13.17 7.62
N TRP A 102 -1.83 -12.06 8.01
CA TRP A 102 -0.68 -11.52 7.32
C TRP A 102 0.45 -11.28 8.32
N ASP A 103 1.67 -11.50 7.88
CA ASP A 103 2.85 -11.26 8.72
C ASP A 103 3.16 -9.76 8.79
N ILE A 104 2.96 -9.06 7.68
CA ILE A 104 3.26 -7.64 7.52
C ILE A 104 2.05 -6.93 6.90
N GLY A 105 1.71 -5.76 7.44
CA GLY A 105 0.71 -4.86 6.86
C GLY A 105 1.30 -3.48 6.65
N TRP A 106 1.06 -2.91 5.47
CA TRP A 106 1.47 -1.54 5.13
C TRP A 106 0.29 -0.78 4.56
N PHE A 107 -0.03 0.37 5.17
CA PHE A 107 -1.17 1.20 4.78
C PHE A 107 -0.68 2.52 4.20
N ASP A 108 -0.94 2.70 2.92
CA ASP A 108 -0.45 3.82 2.12
C ASP A 108 -1.59 4.38 1.28
N THR A 109 -2.71 4.68 1.94
CA THR A 109 -3.86 5.29 1.29
C THR A 109 -3.87 6.78 1.56
N TRP A 110 -4.21 7.57 0.54
CA TRP A 110 -4.27 9.01 0.64
C TRP A 110 -5.55 9.45 1.36
N ILE A 111 -5.41 10.42 2.27
CA ILE A 111 -6.53 11.00 3.01
C ILE A 111 -6.59 12.49 2.72
N SER A 112 -7.72 12.97 2.18
CA SER A 112 -7.86 14.37 1.77
C SER A 112 -8.07 15.33 2.94
N ASP A 113 -8.67 14.88 4.03
CA ASP A 113 -9.10 15.76 5.11
C ASP A 113 -8.17 15.75 6.32
N GLY A 114 -7.07 15.05 6.21
CA GLY A 114 -5.94 15.24 7.10
C GLY A 114 -5.99 14.65 8.49
N ASP A 115 -6.98 13.83 8.86
CA ASP A 115 -6.95 13.17 10.16
C ASP A 115 -6.17 11.85 10.08
N TRP A 116 -4.86 11.97 9.95
CA TRP A 116 -3.96 10.83 9.88
C TRP A 116 -3.93 10.01 11.17
N GLY A 117 -4.14 10.67 12.32
CA GLY A 117 -4.19 9.99 13.61
C GLY A 117 -5.39 9.08 13.73
N GLU A 118 -6.56 9.54 13.32
CA GLU A 118 -7.78 8.73 13.31
C GLU A 118 -7.67 7.57 12.32
N TYR A 119 -7.15 7.83 11.13
CA TYR A 119 -6.91 6.79 10.12
C TYR A 119 -5.99 5.69 10.67
N LYS A 120 -4.87 6.07 11.24
CA LYS A 120 -3.92 5.13 11.85
C LYS A 120 -4.60 4.27 12.91
N THR A 121 -5.35 4.91 13.82
CA THR A 121 -6.07 4.21 14.89
C THR A 121 -7.08 3.21 14.31
N ASN A 122 -7.88 3.65 13.34
CA ASN A 122 -8.90 2.81 12.70
C ASN A 122 -8.29 1.60 12.01
N MET A 123 -7.18 1.79 11.31
CA MET A 123 -6.50 0.70 10.61
C MET A 123 -5.90 -0.30 11.60
N LYS A 124 -5.30 0.17 12.69
CA LYS A 124 -4.77 -0.70 13.73
C LYS A 124 -5.86 -1.51 14.43
N GLU A 125 -7.00 -0.89 14.70
CA GLU A 125 -8.13 -1.57 15.33
C GLU A 125 -8.74 -2.63 14.41
N LYS A 126 -8.94 -2.30 13.15
CA LYS A 126 -9.57 -3.20 12.18
C LYS A 126 -8.67 -4.36 11.78
N TYR A 127 -7.43 -4.07 11.43
CA TYR A 127 -6.51 -5.05 10.85
C TYR A 127 -5.54 -5.67 11.87
N GLY A 128 -5.33 -5.03 13.00
CA GLY A 128 -4.40 -5.50 14.02
C GLY A 128 -4.59 -6.96 14.43
N PRO A 129 -5.82 -7.44 14.62
CA PRO A 129 -6.04 -8.86 14.96
C PRO A 129 -5.60 -9.85 13.88
N TYR A 130 -5.41 -9.39 12.65
CA TYR A 130 -5.07 -10.22 11.49
C TYR A 130 -3.64 -10.04 11.01
N ILE A 131 -2.88 -9.10 11.57
CA ILE A 131 -1.53 -8.75 11.10
C ILE A 131 -0.55 -8.75 12.27
N THR A 132 0.58 -9.44 12.09
CA THR A 132 1.61 -9.54 13.15
C THR A 132 2.33 -8.20 13.35
N GLU A 133 2.81 -7.57 12.28
CA GLU A 133 3.47 -6.27 12.34
C GLU A 133 2.82 -5.32 11.34
N ILE A 134 2.34 -4.18 11.82
CA ILE A 134 1.56 -3.22 11.04
C ILE A 134 2.19 -1.83 11.11
N ASN A 135 2.29 -1.17 9.97
CA ASN A 135 2.74 0.22 9.89
C ASN A 135 2.11 0.87 8.65
N GLY A 136 2.43 2.12 8.41
CA GLY A 136 1.89 2.84 7.27
C GLY A 136 2.65 4.12 7.01
N TRP A 137 2.33 4.74 5.87
CA TRP A 137 2.94 6.00 5.48
C TRP A 137 2.57 7.10 6.49
N CYS A 138 3.58 7.80 6.97
CA CYS A 138 3.44 8.85 8.00
C CYS A 138 2.89 8.36 9.37
N TRP A 139 3.05 7.10 9.64
CA TRP A 139 2.71 6.55 10.97
C TRP A 139 3.93 6.67 11.91
#